data_e1badff9c0a888e0bb2a5524b56cc2fd
#
_entry.id   e1badff9c0a888e0bb2a5524b56cc2fd
#
_cell.length_a   1.000
_cell.length_b   1.000
_cell.length_c   1.000
_cell.angle_alpha   90.00
_cell.angle_beta   90.00
_cell.angle_gamma   90.00
#
_symmetry.space_group_name_H-M   'P 1'
#
loop_
_entity.id
_entity.type
_entity.pdbx_description
1 polymer ?
#
loop_
_entity_poly.entity_id
_entity_poly.type
_entity_poly.pdbx_seq_one_letter_code
_entity_poly.pdbx_strand_id
1 'polypeptide(L)'
;MRFLNFIKSFLLIDFIKAYLLAQKYFFKKKATINYPFEKGKLSPRFRGEHALRRYPSGEERCIGCKLCEAVCPAQAITIETEPRDDGTRRTTRYDIDMVKCIYCGLCLSLIHI
;
A
#
# COMPACT_ATOMS: atom_id res chain seq x y z
N MET A 1 36.18 34.08 15.74
CA MET A 1 35.01 33.29 15.24
C MET A 1 33.67 33.73 15.87
N ARG A 2 33.53 33.92 17.18
CA ARG A 2 32.25 34.32 17.82
C ARG A 2 31.69 35.68 17.33
N PHE A 3 32.52 36.68 17.13
CA PHE A 3 32.09 38.01 16.67
C PHE A 3 31.49 38.00 15.24
N LEU A 4 32.10 37.25 14.32
CA LEU A 4 31.59 37.08 12.97
C LEU A 4 30.23 36.34 12.94
N ASN A 5 30.04 35.37 13.82
CA ASN A 5 28.78 34.65 13.94
C ASN A 5 27.69 35.56 14.52
N PHE A 6 28.03 36.40 15.46
CA PHE A 6 27.12 37.42 16.03
C PHE A 6 26.65 38.41 14.95
N ILE A 7 27.56 38.95 14.14
CA ILE A 7 27.22 39.83 13.02
C ILE A 7 26.32 39.14 11.99
N LYS A 8 26.63 37.88 11.63
CA LYS A 8 25.80 37.08 10.71
C LYS A 8 24.39 36.87 11.26
N SER A 9 24.27 36.59 12.55
CA SER A 9 22.98 36.40 13.21
C SER A 9 22.19 37.71 13.29
N PHE A 10 22.85 38.82 13.57
CA PHE A 10 22.22 40.13 13.63
C PHE A 10 21.72 40.59 12.24
N LEU A 11 22.48 40.35 11.20
CA LEU A 11 22.12 40.68 9.81
C LEU A 11 21.13 39.66 9.19
N LEU A 12 20.65 38.68 9.95
CA LEU A 12 19.66 37.68 9.51
C LEU A 12 20.03 36.98 8.18
N ILE A 13 21.35 36.82 7.95
CA ILE A 13 21.88 36.25 6.67
C ILE A 13 21.28 34.87 6.36
N ASP A 14 21.02 34.10 7.38
CA ASP A 14 20.44 32.75 7.19
C ASP A 14 18.98 32.84 6.76
N PHE A 15 18.23 33.85 7.17
CA PHE A 15 16.88 34.09 6.65
C PHE A 15 16.91 34.52 5.18
N ILE A 16 17.86 35.34 4.78
CA ILE A 16 18.03 35.73 3.37
C ILE A 16 18.38 34.52 2.53
N LYS A 17 19.26 33.62 2.99
CA LYS A 17 19.58 32.38 2.30
C LYS A 17 18.37 31.45 2.21
N ALA A 18 17.60 31.31 3.28
CA ALA A 18 16.38 30.53 3.29
C ALA A 18 15.35 31.08 2.30
N TYR A 19 15.19 32.39 2.26
CA TYR A 19 14.31 33.07 1.30
C TYR A 19 14.74 32.80 -0.15
N LEU A 20 16.01 32.98 -0.48
CA LEU A 20 16.54 32.69 -1.80
C LEU A 20 16.37 31.22 -2.20
N LEU A 21 16.54 30.31 -1.24
CA LEU A 21 16.28 28.89 -1.45
C LEU A 21 14.80 28.62 -1.77
N ALA A 22 13.90 29.23 -1.01
CA ALA A 22 12.46 29.11 -1.24
C ALA A 22 12.07 29.63 -2.64
N GLN A 23 12.60 30.80 -3.05
CA GLN A 23 12.39 31.35 -4.38
C GLN A 23 12.88 30.39 -5.47
N LYS A 24 14.06 29.82 -5.31
CA LYS A 24 14.61 28.83 -6.25
C LYS A 24 13.68 27.63 -6.44
N TYR A 25 13.10 27.12 -5.34
CA TYR A 25 12.18 25.97 -5.41
C TYR A 25 10.80 26.35 -5.92
N PHE A 26 10.36 27.59 -5.68
CA PHE A 26 9.09 28.11 -6.21
C PHE A 26 9.04 28.09 -7.74
N PHE A 27 10.13 28.48 -8.39
CA PHE A 27 10.25 28.49 -9.86
C PHE A 27 10.71 27.15 -10.46
N LYS A 28 11.02 26.16 -9.63
CA LYS A 28 11.42 24.84 -10.10
C LYS A 28 10.22 24.06 -10.62
N LYS A 29 10.44 23.23 -11.66
CA LYS A 29 9.42 22.28 -12.15
C LYS A 29 8.90 21.43 -11.00
N LYS A 30 7.58 21.30 -10.90
CA LYS A 30 6.91 20.48 -9.87
C LYS A 30 7.33 19.02 -9.99
N ALA A 31 7.67 18.40 -8.86
CA ALA A 31 8.00 16.98 -8.77
C ALA A 31 6.78 16.12 -8.36
N THR A 32 5.68 16.77 -7.96
CA THR A 32 4.46 16.11 -7.54
C THR A 32 3.70 15.51 -8.71
N ILE A 33 3.11 14.34 -8.49
CA ILE A 33 2.24 13.66 -9.45
C ILE A 33 0.79 14.04 -9.14
N ASN A 34 0.02 14.38 -10.17
CA ASN A 34 -1.39 14.74 -10.03
C ASN A 34 -2.27 13.47 -9.94
N TYR A 35 -2.19 12.78 -8.81
CA TYR A 35 -3.05 11.63 -8.54
C TYR A 35 -4.51 12.09 -8.35
N PRO A 36 -5.54 11.39 -8.87
CA PRO A 36 -5.51 10.08 -9.54
C PRO A 36 -5.31 10.12 -11.06
N PHE A 37 -5.20 11.31 -11.67
CA PHE A 37 -5.10 11.46 -13.13
C PHE A 37 -3.75 10.94 -13.67
N GLU A 38 -2.69 11.15 -12.88
CA GLU A 38 -1.37 10.61 -13.16
C GLU A 38 -1.01 9.59 -12.09
N LYS A 39 -0.64 8.38 -12.49
CA LYS A 39 -0.20 7.31 -11.58
C LYS A 39 1.31 7.12 -11.68
N GLY A 40 1.98 7.06 -10.54
CA GLY A 40 3.39 6.72 -10.47
C GLY A 40 3.65 5.27 -10.89
N LYS A 41 4.88 4.98 -11.31
CA LYS A 41 5.31 3.61 -11.61
C LYS A 41 5.33 2.78 -10.33
N LEU A 42 4.59 1.67 -10.33
CA LEU A 42 4.62 0.71 -9.23
C LEU A 42 5.84 -0.20 -9.38
N SER A 43 6.46 -0.53 -8.26
CA SER A 43 7.52 -1.54 -8.21
C SER A 43 6.95 -2.93 -8.53
N PRO A 44 7.67 -3.83 -9.23
CA PRO A 44 7.26 -5.23 -9.40
C PRO A 44 7.05 -5.99 -8.08
N ARG A 45 7.67 -5.50 -7.00
CA ARG A 45 7.54 -6.07 -5.64
C ARG A 45 6.48 -5.37 -4.79
N PHE A 46 5.69 -4.47 -5.38
CA PHE A 46 4.66 -3.76 -4.65
C PHE A 46 3.57 -4.73 -4.17
N ARG A 47 3.25 -4.66 -2.89
CA ARG A 47 2.17 -5.42 -2.26
C ARG A 47 1.06 -4.45 -1.87
N GLY A 48 -0.05 -4.54 -2.57
CA GLY A 48 -1.23 -3.72 -2.33
C GLY A 48 -2.38 -4.54 -1.79
N GLU A 49 -3.56 -3.96 -1.86
CA GLU A 49 -4.81 -4.59 -1.46
C GLU A 49 -5.09 -5.83 -2.32
N HIS A 50 -5.49 -6.92 -1.67
CA HIS A 50 -5.77 -8.19 -2.30
C HIS A 50 -7.23 -8.28 -2.74
N ALA A 51 -7.49 -9.00 -3.81
CA ALA A 51 -8.84 -9.35 -4.23
C ALA A 51 -8.87 -10.79 -4.75
N LEU A 52 -9.95 -11.51 -4.47
CA LEU A 52 -10.18 -12.82 -5.05
C LEU A 52 -10.47 -12.68 -6.54
N ARG A 53 -9.80 -13.51 -7.35
CA ARG A 53 -10.08 -13.58 -8.80
C ARG A 53 -11.25 -14.50 -9.08
N ARG A 54 -11.94 -14.19 -10.17
CA ARG A 54 -13.00 -15.04 -10.73
C ARG A 54 -12.57 -15.61 -12.08
N TYR A 55 -13.20 -16.71 -12.47
CA TYR A 55 -13.11 -17.23 -13.83
C TYR A 55 -13.88 -16.33 -14.81
N PRO A 56 -13.62 -16.42 -16.12
CA PRO A 56 -14.42 -15.68 -17.11
C PRO A 56 -15.92 -16.04 -17.08
N SER A 57 -16.27 -17.22 -16.57
CA SER A 57 -17.65 -17.66 -16.32
C SER A 57 -18.34 -16.92 -15.17
N GLY A 58 -17.59 -16.11 -14.37
CA GLY A 58 -18.09 -15.46 -13.18
C GLY A 58 -17.95 -16.27 -11.90
N GLU A 59 -17.57 -17.54 -11.99
CA GLU A 59 -17.33 -18.40 -10.84
C GLU A 59 -16.10 -17.98 -10.03
N GLU A 60 -16.15 -18.23 -8.74
CA GLU A 60 -15.05 -17.98 -7.82
C GLU A 60 -13.92 -18.99 -8.02
N ARG A 61 -12.68 -18.54 -8.06
CA ARG A 61 -11.50 -19.42 -8.07
C ARG A 61 -11.19 -20.00 -6.70
N CYS A 62 -11.74 -19.38 -5.63
CA CYS A 62 -11.50 -19.78 -4.26
C CYS A 62 -12.29 -21.05 -3.92
N ILE A 63 -11.58 -22.10 -3.50
CA ILE A 63 -12.17 -23.38 -3.07
C ILE A 63 -12.45 -23.43 -1.56
N GLY A 64 -12.23 -22.34 -0.84
CA GLY A 64 -12.51 -22.25 0.58
C GLY A 64 -11.67 -23.17 1.47
N CYS A 65 -10.42 -23.45 1.10
CA CYS A 65 -9.53 -24.33 1.88
C CYS A 65 -9.04 -23.72 3.21
N LYS A 66 -9.27 -22.42 3.45
CA LYS A 66 -8.88 -21.67 4.67
C LYS A 66 -7.37 -21.61 4.99
N LEU A 67 -6.50 -22.07 4.11
CA LEU A 67 -5.06 -22.03 4.33
C LEU A 67 -4.52 -20.60 4.48
N CYS A 68 -5.06 -19.65 3.71
CA CYS A 68 -4.66 -18.24 3.80
C CYS A 68 -5.07 -17.59 5.13
N GLU A 69 -6.18 -18.02 5.73
CA GLU A 69 -6.60 -17.64 7.09
C GLU A 69 -5.61 -18.19 8.13
N ALA A 70 -5.28 -19.48 8.03
CA ALA A 70 -4.38 -20.17 8.96
C ALA A 70 -2.94 -19.62 8.94
N VAL A 71 -2.42 -19.23 7.76
CA VAL A 71 -1.05 -18.73 7.61
C VAL A 71 -0.92 -17.22 7.94
N CYS A 72 -2.02 -16.52 8.08
CA CYS A 72 -2.01 -15.09 8.32
C CYS A 72 -1.41 -14.75 9.71
N PRO A 73 -0.21 -14.13 9.80
CA PRO A 73 0.41 -13.83 11.10
C PRO A 73 -0.36 -12.78 11.88
N ALA A 74 -1.11 -11.92 11.19
CA ALA A 74 -1.93 -10.89 11.80
C ALA A 74 -3.37 -11.32 12.07
N GLN A 75 -3.75 -12.56 11.71
CA GLN A 75 -5.13 -13.07 11.83
C GLN A 75 -6.17 -12.07 11.25
N ALA A 76 -5.83 -11.51 10.10
CA ALA A 76 -6.62 -10.47 9.44
C ALA A 76 -7.66 -11.03 8.46
N ILE A 77 -7.65 -12.35 8.20
CA ILE A 77 -8.49 -12.99 7.18
C ILE A 77 -9.53 -13.85 7.86
N THR A 78 -10.79 -13.69 7.46
CA THR A 78 -11.92 -14.52 7.91
C THR A 78 -12.61 -15.11 6.71
N ILE A 79 -12.79 -16.44 6.70
CA ILE A 79 -13.38 -17.18 5.57
C ILE A 79 -14.54 -18.04 6.07
N GLU A 80 -15.70 -17.85 5.45
CA GLU A 80 -16.87 -18.72 5.65
C GLU A 80 -17.12 -19.54 4.37
N THR A 81 -17.42 -20.81 4.55
CA THR A 81 -17.62 -21.74 3.43
C THR A 81 -18.87 -22.58 3.61
N GLU A 82 -19.57 -22.81 2.53
CA GLU A 82 -20.73 -23.73 2.48
C GLU A 82 -20.46 -24.92 1.54
N PRO A 83 -20.97 -26.11 1.86
CA PRO A 83 -20.95 -27.23 0.95
C PRO A 83 -21.90 -26.98 -0.24
N ARG A 84 -21.49 -27.39 -1.44
CA ARG A 84 -22.36 -27.45 -2.63
C ARG A 84 -22.99 -28.86 -2.75
N ASP A 85 -24.06 -28.96 -3.52
CA ASP A 85 -24.75 -30.24 -3.79
C ASP A 85 -23.85 -31.23 -4.54
N ASP A 86 -22.83 -30.73 -5.25
CA ASP A 86 -21.82 -31.53 -5.96
C ASP A 86 -20.70 -32.09 -5.09
N GLY A 87 -20.74 -31.83 -3.76
CA GLY A 87 -19.70 -32.20 -2.79
C GLY A 87 -18.51 -31.26 -2.74
N THR A 88 -18.47 -30.23 -3.59
CA THR A 88 -17.44 -29.18 -3.52
C THR A 88 -17.78 -28.14 -2.47
N ARG A 89 -16.82 -27.27 -2.14
CA ARG A 89 -17.03 -26.16 -1.22
C ARG A 89 -17.11 -24.83 -1.98
N ARG A 90 -18.00 -23.98 -1.52
CA ARG A 90 -18.12 -22.60 -1.99
C ARG A 90 -17.74 -21.64 -0.88
N THR A 91 -17.00 -20.58 -1.22
CA THR A 91 -16.70 -19.48 -0.31
C THR A 91 -17.88 -18.50 -0.32
N THR A 92 -18.57 -18.38 0.80
CA THR A 92 -19.69 -17.42 0.98
C THR A 92 -19.21 -16.06 1.44
N ARG A 93 -18.15 -16.07 2.26
CA ARG A 93 -17.57 -14.85 2.80
C ARG A 93 -16.05 -14.91 2.81
N TYR A 94 -15.42 -13.86 2.34
CA TYR A 94 -13.97 -13.69 2.38
C TYR A 94 -13.66 -12.23 2.74
N ASP A 95 -13.33 -12.02 4.00
CA ASP A 95 -13.04 -10.70 4.54
C ASP A 95 -11.58 -10.58 4.91
N ILE A 96 -10.98 -9.44 4.59
CA ILE A 96 -9.65 -9.05 5.06
C ILE A 96 -9.79 -7.77 5.88
N ASP A 97 -9.44 -7.84 7.16
CA ASP A 97 -9.34 -6.68 8.01
C ASP A 97 -8.08 -5.88 7.62
N MET A 98 -8.26 -4.82 6.84
CA MET A 98 -7.16 -4.01 6.31
C MET A 98 -6.41 -3.23 7.39
N VAL A 99 -7.01 -3.02 8.57
CA VAL A 99 -6.35 -2.38 9.72
C VAL A 99 -5.35 -3.32 10.37
N LYS A 100 -5.66 -4.62 10.40
CA LYS A 100 -4.76 -5.66 10.92
C LYS A 100 -3.73 -6.13 9.89
N CYS A 101 -4.06 -6.06 8.61
CA CYS A 101 -3.22 -6.58 7.53
C CYS A 101 -1.89 -5.83 7.44
N ILE A 102 -0.78 -6.57 7.55
CA ILE A 102 0.59 -6.03 7.42
C ILE A 102 1.16 -6.14 6.00
N TYR A 103 0.36 -6.51 5.02
CA TYR A 103 0.75 -6.65 3.61
C TYR A 103 1.98 -7.56 3.38
N CYS A 104 2.16 -8.58 4.19
CA CYS A 104 3.30 -9.51 4.09
C CYS A 104 3.25 -10.39 2.83
N GLY A 105 2.07 -10.63 2.25
CA GLY A 105 1.85 -11.43 1.04
C GLY A 105 1.94 -12.95 1.25
N LEU A 106 2.01 -13.45 2.48
CA LEU A 106 2.06 -14.90 2.75
C LEU A 106 0.80 -15.62 2.27
N CYS A 107 -0.38 -14.98 2.41
CA CYS A 107 -1.62 -15.53 1.88
C CYS A 107 -1.59 -15.72 0.35
N LEU A 108 -0.93 -14.81 -0.38
CA LEU A 108 -0.82 -14.91 -1.84
C LEU A 108 0.07 -16.07 -2.28
N SER A 109 1.05 -16.47 -1.48
CA SER A 109 1.93 -17.61 -1.79
C SER A 109 1.22 -18.96 -1.69
N LEU A 110 0.08 -19.02 -1.00
CA LEU A 110 -0.73 -20.22 -0.83
C LEU A 110 -1.91 -20.28 -1.81
N ILE A 111 -2.29 -19.17 -2.40
CA ILE A 111 -3.32 -19.13 -3.43
C ILE A 111 -2.71 -19.73 -4.70
N HIS A 112 -3.03 -20.95 -4.97
CA HIS A 112 -2.64 -21.58 -6.23
C HIS A 112 -3.35 -20.88 -7.38
N ILE A 113 -2.74 -20.46 -7.95
CA ILE A 113 -2.52 -19.85 -9.24
C ILE A 113 -2.93 -20.84 -10.33
#